data_e45485ab28e3ae1fbe77f615300c2a1f
#
_entry.id   e45485ab28e3ae1fbe77f615300c2a1f
#
_cell.length_a   1.000
_cell.length_b   1.000
_cell.length_c   1.000
_cell.angle_alpha   90.00
_cell.angle_beta   90.00
_cell.angle_gamma   90.00
#
_symmetry.space_group_name_H-M   'P 1'
#
loop_
_entity.id
_entity.type
_entity.pdbx_description
1 polymer ?
#
loop_
_entity_poly.entity_id
_entity_poly.type
_entity_poly.pdbx_seq_one_letter_code
_entity_poly.pdbx_strand_id
1 'polypeptide(L)'
;MQRKDFLEWMDELKNELKTQFLHESHLDPTLKEERIKRASVDFDYFARTYFPHYFTIKGECGLHLHLNEVFTKIALKKESKGEKHAIAAPRAHGKSTYTSQLFPLWCLVFNYKSFIVEISDAVELMEGMLEAIKAELEDNPHLKLDFPEVVGIGKTWRVGEFVSNNGVKIKAFGSGKRLRGVRYGVKRPDLVILDDLENDTNVRSKDQRDKLEDWVDEAVLNLGSADGSLDVLYIGTILHNDSVLSRKLKLGFWNPKVFRSIEEFPQRLDLWDEYATLYRNTDFNTAHQFYLKNKVLMDKGAKVLWDEAKSLEDLMKLRAENLKAFNKEQLNNPRSENQIFSLDGINFYDDLPAINQYYMYIDPAGEKAKSDFTAITIIGKGAKGFYVAESIVKILKAQSIIKTIFNLQKNYKCRLIEIETNGGQFFLKKWLQEKSLESGVFLPLRGKNNSVSKFERIESLSLAFENEELFLHKSQTMLINQLLEFPEGKNDDAPDSLAGA
;
A
#
# COMPACT_ATOMS: atom_id res chain seq x y z
N MET A 1 1.97 -25.85 1.19
CA MET A 1 2.33 -26.81 2.27
C MET A 1 1.27 -27.89 2.30
N GLN A 2 1.62 -29.20 2.39
CA GLN A 2 0.61 -30.25 2.53
C GLN A 2 0.00 -30.14 3.93
N ARG A 3 -1.28 -30.52 4.10
CA ARG A 3 -1.99 -30.39 5.39
C ARG A 3 -1.30 -31.12 6.54
N LYS A 4 -0.59 -32.21 6.24
CA LYS A 4 0.19 -32.96 7.23
C LYS A 4 1.37 -32.13 7.74
N ASP A 5 2.14 -31.54 6.84
CA ASP A 5 3.31 -30.71 7.17
C ASP A 5 2.90 -29.47 7.98
N PHE A 6 1.70 -28.93 7.68
CA PHE A 6 1.11 -27.80 8.41
C PHE A 6 0.75 -28.19 9.88
N LEU A 7 0.16 -29.38 10.09
CA LEU A 7 -0.18 -29.84 11.42
C LEU A 7 1.08 -30.15 12.26
N GLU A 8 2.09 -30.75 11.65
CA GLU A 8 3.40 -31.00 12.29
C GLU A 8 4.06 -29.66 12.72
N TRP A 9 4.07 -28.68 11.82
CA TRP A 9 4.58 -27.33 12.14
C TRP A 9 3.81 -26.64 13.28
N MET A 10 2.48 -26.81 13.35
CA MET A 10 1.69 -26.26 14.47
C MET A 10 2.00 -26.93 15.79
N ASP A 11 2.22 -28.23 15.80
CA ASP A 11 2.61 -28.95 17.03
C ASP A 11 4.02 -28.53 17.49
N GLU A 12 4.95 -28.30 16.55
CA GLU A 12 6.27 -27.75 16.83
C GLU A 12 6.17 -26.35 17.46
N LEU A 13 5.36 -25.46 16.87
CA LEU A 13 5.12 -24.10 17.37
C LEU A 13 4.57 -24.10 18.80
N LYS A 14 3.60 -24.96 19.10
CA LYS A 14 3.04 -25.12 20.45
C LYS A 14 4.08 -25.61 21.45
N ASN A 15 4.91 -26.56 21.06
CA ASN A 15 5.97 -27.08 21.92
C ASN A 15 7.07 -26.04 22.18
N GLU A 16 7.39 -25.23 21.17
CA GLU A 16 8.35 -24.12 21.32
C GLU A 16 7.84 -23.08 22.31
N LEU A 17 6.59 -22.63 22.18
CA LEU A 17 5.95 -21.71 23.13
C LEU A 17 5.94 -22.27 24.56
N LYS A 18 5.57 -23.54 24.74
CA LYS A 18 5.60 -24.20 26.06
C LYS A 18 7.00 -24.20 26.68
N THR A 19 8.03 -24.40 25.89
CA THR A 19 9.42 -24.34 26.35
C THR A 19 9.80 -22.94 26.81
N GLN A 20 9.34 -21.89 26.11
CA GLN A 20 9.58 -20.51 26.51
C GLN A 20 8.91 -20.17 27.84
N PHE A 21 7.70 -20.64 28.09
CA PHE A 21 7.01 -20.44 29.38
C PHE A 21 7.75 -20.98 30.59
N LEU A 22 8.60 -22.00 30.44
CA LEU A 22 9.39 -22.55 31.54
C LEU A 22 10.51 -21.60 32.02
N HIS A 23 10.88 -20.63 31.22
CA HIS A 23 11.96 -19.68 31.49
C HIS A 23 11.45 -18.31 31.93
N GLU A 24 10.12 -18.09 31.98
CA GLU A 24 9.55 -16.81 32.36
C GLU A 24 9.59 -16.58 33.89
N SER A 25 9.75 -15.30 34.26
CA SER A 25 9.68 -14.90 35.67
C SER A 25 8.24 -14.99 36.17
N HIS A 26 8.07 -15.52 37.40
CA HIS A 26 6.75 -15.58 38.02
C HIS A 26 6.24 -14.19 38.39
N LEU A 27 4.96 -13.93 38.07
CA LEU A 27 4.26 -12.73 38.51
C LEU A 27 3.92 -12.81 40.00
N ASP A 28 4.03 -11.68 40.72
CA ASP A 28 3.64 -11.61 42.13
C ASP A 28 2.11 -11.73 42.30
N PRO A 29 1.59 -12.76 42.93
CA PRO A 29 0.14 -12.94 43.12
C PRO A 29 -0.51 -11.82 43.93
N THR A 30 0.23 -11.12 44.80
CA THR A 30 -0.31 -10.06 45.67
C THR A 30 -0.67 -8.80 44.89
N LEU A 31 -0.07 -8.59 43.70
CA LEU A 31 -0.31 -7.44 42.80
C LEU A 31 -1.34 -7.75 41.71
N LYS A 32 -2.05 -8.86 41.82
CA LYS A 32 -3.00 -9.32 40.78
C LYS A 32 -4.05 -8.24 40.41
N GLU A 33 -4.73 -7.67 41.37
CA GLU A 33 -5.81 -6.68 41.09
C GLU A 33 -5.28 -5.41 40.41
N GLU A 34 -4.13 -4.90 40.88
CA GLU A 34 -3.49 -3.73 40.29
C GLU A 34 -3.05 -4.03 38.86
N ARG A 35 -2.42 -5.18 38.65
CA ARG A 35 -1.96 -5.65 37.35
C ARG A 35 -3.10 -5.79 36.35
N ILE A 36 -4.20 -6.44 36.72
CA ILE A 36 -5.38 -6.58 35.86
C ILE A 36 -5.98 -5.21 35.55
N LYS A 37 -6.13 -4.33 36.56
CA LYS A 37 -6.66 -2.98 36.35
C LYS A 37 -5.82 -2.17 35.36
N ARG A 38 -4.50 -2.24 35.47
CA ARG A 38 -3.62 -1.56 34.52
C ARG A 38 -3.70 -2.20 33.14
N ALA A 39 -3.60 -3.51 33.05
CA ALA A 39 -3.67 -4.25 31.80
C ALA A 39 -5.00 -4.04 31.05
N SER A 40 -6.10 -3.75 31.76
CA SER A 40 -7.40 -3.51 31.12
C SER A 40 -7.47 -2.19 30.34
N VAL A 41 -6.57 -1.24 30.56
CA VAL A 41 -6.59 0.08 29.89
C VAL A 41 -5.31 0.40 29.12
N ASP A 42 -4.29 -0.45 29.25
CA ASP A 42 -2.94 -0.27 28.71
C ASP A 42 -2.55 -1.53 27.95
N PHE A 43 -2.69 -1.50 26.63
CA PHE A 43 -2.37 -2.64 25.77
C PHE A 43 -0.90 -3.03 25.83
N ASP A 44 0.03 -2.06 25.82
CA ASP A 44 1.46 -2.35 25.86
C ASP A 44 1.84 -3.03 27.19
N TYR A 45 1.30 -2.52 28.29
CA TYR A 45 1.49 -3.16 29.59
C TYR A 45 0.93 -4.60 29.61
N PHE A 46 -0.27 -4.83 29.06
CA PHE A 46 -0.84 -6.17 28.92
C PHE A 46 0.08 -7.09 28.13
N ALA A 47 0.48 -6.65 26.94
CA ALA A 47 1.29 -7.45 26.04
C ALA A 47 2.65 -7.83 26.66
N ARG A 48 3.37 -6.87 27.24
CA ARG A 48 4.68 -7.13 27.87
C ARG A 48 4.60 -7.92 29.17
N THR A 49 3.51 -7.78 29.91
CA THR A 49 3.34 -8.46 31.21
C THR A 49 2.95 -9.93 31.01
N TYR A 50 2.03 -10.21 30.10
CA TYR A 50 1.50 -11.57 29.94
C TYR A 50 2.20 -12.37 28.83
N PHE A 51 2.93 -11.70 27.91
CA PHE A 51 3.59 -12.33 26.77
C PHE A 51 5.03 -11.82 26.57
N PRO A 52 5.87 -11.80 27.61
CA PRO A 52 7.24 -11.25 27.54
C PRO A 52 8.11 -11.94 26.47
N HIS A 53 7.84 -13.19 26.15
CA HIS A 53 8.57 -13.98 25.16
C HIS A 53 8.45 -13.46 23.71
N TYR A 54 7.43 -12.64 23.39
CA TYR A 54 7.37 -11.97 22.08
C TYR A 54 8.24 -10.70 22.00
N PHE A 55 8.76 -10.21 23.14
CA PHE A 55 9.52 -8.96 23.23
C PHE A 55 11.03 -9.23 23.39
N THR A 56 11.59 -10.06 22.51
CA THR A 56 13.02 -10.41 22.53
C THR A 56 13.93 -9.27 22.09
N ILE A 57 13.44 -8.36 21.26
CA ILE A 57 14.14 -7.15 20.81
C ILE A 57 13.74 -6.00 21.74
N LYS A 58 14.72 -5.31 22.29
CA LYS A 58 14.50 -4.15 23.17
C LYS A 58 14.03 -2.93 22.36
N GLY A 59 13.40 -2.00 23.07
CA GLY A 59 12.92 -0.75 22.48
C GLY A 59 11.54 -0.88 21.83
N GLU A 60 10.99 0.28 21.51
CA GLU A 60 9.73 0.47 20.80
C GLU A 60 9.96 1.40 19.64
N CYS A 61 9.20 1.21 18.56
CA CYS A 61 9.26 2.11 17.44
C CYS A 61 7.94 2.87 17.24
N GLY A 62 7.97 3.89 16.40
CA GLY A 62 6.78 4.70 16.09
C GLY A 62 5.59 3.88 15.59
N LEU A 63 5.81 2.73 14.92
CA LEU A 63 4.74 1.80 14.55
C LEU A 63 4.06 1.19 15.78
N HIS A 64 4.84 0.68 16.74
CA HIS A 64 4.29 0.04 17.95
C HIS A 64 3.48 1.03 18.79
N LEU A 65 4.01 2.25 18.99
CA LEU A 65 3.30 3.31 19.69
C LEU A 65 1.97 3.64 19.01
N HIS A 66 1.97 3.78 17.69
CA HIS A 66 0.74 4.03 16.93
C HIS A 66 -0.26 2.87 17.01
N LEU A 67 0.20 1.62 16.94
CA LEU A 67 -0.66 0.45 17.10
C LEU A 67 -1.28 0.40 18.51
N ASN A 68 -0.50 0.70 19.55
CA ASN A 68 -1.01 0.77 20.93
C ASN A 68 -2.13 1.81 21.06
N GLU A 69 -1.99 3.00 20.45
CA GLU A 69 -3.04 4.03 20.40
C GLU A 69 -4.29 3.54 19.67
N VAL A 70 -4.13 2.94 18.49
CA VAL A 70 -5.24 2.42 17.67
C VAL A 70 -5.98 1.30 18.40
N PHE A 71 -5.26 0.35 18.99
CA PHE A 71 -5.86 -0.78 19.71
C PHE A 71 -6.63 -0.29 20.95
N THR A 72 -6.04 0.62 21.72
CA THR A 72 -6.69 1.23 22.87
C THR A 72 -7.97 1.94 22.46
N LYS A 73 -7.92 2.70 21.38
CA LYS A 73 -9.09 3.40 20.84
C LYS A 73 -10.19 2.44 20.39
N ILE A 74 -9.86 1.37 19.65
CA ILE A 74 -10.82 0.36 19.21
C ILE A 74 -11.41 -0.41 20.37
N ALA A 75 -10.62 -0.79 21.38
CA ALA A 75 -11.06 -1.61 22.51
C ALA A 75 -11.90 -0.81 23.51
N LEU A 76 -11.48 0.40 23.85
CA LEU A 76 -12.06 1.18 24.95
C LEU A 76 -13.04 2.29 24.49
N LYS A 77 -13.34 2.37 23.20
CA LYS A 77 -14.27 3.38 22.68
C LYS A 77 -15.65 3.30 23.34
N LYS A 78 -16.21 4.47 23.63
CA LYS A 78 -17.57 4.61 24.18
C LYS A 78 -18.63 4.75 23.09
N GLU A 79 -18.19 5.08 21.86
CA GLU A 79 -19.09 5.27 20.73
C GLU A 79 -19.44 3.93 20.08
N SER A 80 -20.69 3.80 19.63
CA SER A 80 -21.17 2.56 18.98
C SER A 80 -20.68 2.39 17.54
N LYS A 81 -20.20 3.47 16.89
CA LYS A 81 -19.75 3.40 15.49
C LYS A 81 -18.37 2.77 15.36
N GLY A 82 -18.24 1.89 14.37
CA GLY A 82 -16.97 1.28 13.98
C GLY A 82 -16.01 2.25 13.31
N GLU A 83 -14.72 2.00 13.49
CA GLU A 83 -13.65 2.75 12.85
C GLU A 83 -12.94 1.88 11.82
N LYS A 84 -12.29 2.55 10.85
CA LYS A 84 -11.45 1.88 9.84
C LYS A 84 -10.07 2.46 9.91
N HIS A 85 -9.06 1.59 9.97
CA HIS A 85 -7.66 1.97 9.98
C HIS A 85 -6.94 1.26 8.84
N ALA A 86 -6.21 2.01 8.01
CA ALA A 86 -5.32 1.49 6.97
C ALA A 86 -3.88 1.85 7.33
N ILE A 87 -3.06 0.85 7.59
CA ILE A 87 -1.70 1.02 8.06
C ILE A 87 -0.73 0.28 7.15
N ALA A 88 0.17 1.02 6.50
CA ALA A 88 1.30 0.41 5.81
C ALA A 88 2.51 0.36 6.74
N ALA A 89 3.08 -0.82 6.92
CA ALA A 89 4.22 -1.05 7.80
C ALA A 89 5.30 -1.87 7.08
N PRO A 90 6.59 -1.60 7.36
CA PRO A 90 7.69 -2.34 6.74
C PRO A 90 7.70 -3.80 7.20
N ARG A 91 8.31 -4.65 6.38
CA ARG A 91 8.48 -6.07 6.72
C ARG A 91 9.40 -6.28 7.92
N ALA A 92 9.07 -7.28 8.75
CA ALA A 92 9.81 -7.67 9.96
C ALA A 92 9.87 -6.59 11.07
N HIS A 93 8.78 -5.82 11.23
CA HIS A 93 8.60 -4.86 12.33
C HIS A 93 7.49 -5.32 13.31
N GLY A 94 7.22 -6.61 13.43
CA GLY A 94 6.30 -7.16 14.42
C GLY A 94 4.81 -6.93 14.15
N LYS A 95 4.43 -6.40 12.97
CA LYS A 95 3.04 -6.02 12.68
C LYS A 95 2.03 -7.14 12.98
N SER A 96 2.23 -8.36 12.45
CA SER A 96 1.30 -9.48 12.63
C SER A 96 1.22 -9.96 14.07
N THR A 97 2.35 -10.00 14.79
CA THR A 97 2.37 -10.34 16.22
C THR A 97 1.50 -9.37 17.03
N TYR A 98 1.62 -8.06 16.77
CA TYR A 98 0.82 -7.06 17.46
C TYR A 98 -0.66 -7.13 17.04
N THR A 99 -0.95 -7.20 15.74
CA THR A 99 -2.32 -7.04 15.21
C THR A 99 -3.14 -8.32 15.21
N SER A 100 -2.51 -9.46 14.84
CA SER A 100 -3.22 -10.72 14.60
C SER A 100 -2.98 -11.76 15.70
N GLN A 101 -2.27 -11.37 16.78
CA GLN A 101 -2.04 -12.25 17.92
C GLN A 101 -2.31 -11.53 19.26
N LEU A 102 -1.52 -10.50 19.61
CA LEU A 102 -1.61 -9.84 20.90
C LEU A 102 -2.88 -9.00 21.06
N PHE A 103 -3.29 -8.27 20.02
CA PHE A 103 -4.52 -7.46 20.08
C PHE A 103 -5.80 -8.30 20.16
N PRO A 104 -5.99 -9.38 19.38
CA PRO A 104 -7.08 -10.32 19.60
C PRO A 104 -7.10 -10.95 20.98
N LEU A 105 -5.94 -11.32 21.53
CA LEU A 105 -5.82 -11.82 22.90
C LEU A 105 -6.29 -10.79 23.93
N TRP A 106 -5.89 -9.53 23.80
CA TRP A 106 -6.35 -8.46 24.66
C TRP A 106 -7.88 -8.27 24.61
N CYS A 107 -8.40 -8.21 23.37
CA CYS A 107 -9.85 -8.13 23.16
C CYS A 107 -10.60 -9.33 23.76
N LEU A 108 -10.04 -10.53 23.66
CA LEU A 108 -10.62 -11.76 24.16
C LEU A 108 -10.59 -11.77 25.70
N VAL A 109 -9.43 -11.50 26.32
CA VAL A 109 -9.24 -11.58 27.77
C VAL A 109 -10.17 -10.60 28.49
N PHE A 110 -10.28 -9.38 28.02
CA PHE A 110 -11.15 -8.35 28.61
C PHE A 110 -12.55 -8.25 27.99
N ASN A 111 -12.87 -9.12 27.04
CA ASN A 111 -14.19 -9.17 26.38
C ASN A 111 -14.57 -7.86 25.67
N TYR A 112 -13.58 -7.14 25.10
CA TYR A 112 -13.83 -5.90 24.35
C TYR A 112 -14.49 -6.15 23.00
N LYS A 113 -14.26 -7.32 22.41
CA LYS A 113 -14.86 -7.79 21.17
C LYS A 113 -15.45 -9.17 21.39
N SER A 114 -16.56 -9.44 20.72
CA SER A 114 -17.30 -10.69 20.88
C SER A 114 -17.13 -11.67 19.72
N PHE A 115 -16.81 -11.15 18.52
CA PHE A 115 -16.54 -11.96 17.35
C PHE A 115 -15.51 -11.29 16.45
N ILE A 116 -14.29 -11.79 16.47
CA ILE A 116 -13.14 -11.32 15.68
C ILE A 116 -13.00 -12.17 14.44
N VAL A 117 -12.80 -11.53 13.29
CA VAL A 117 -12.49 -12.19 12.02
C VAL A 117 -11.10 -11.74 11.58
N GLU A 118 -10.21 -12.69 11.31
CA GLU A 118 -8.87 -12.43 10.80
C GLU A 118 -8.74 -12.94 9.36
N ILE A 119 -8.21 -12.11 8.49
CA ILE A 119 -8.12 -12.39 7.06
C ILE A 119 -6.73 -12.05 6.55
N SER A 120 -6.11 -12.98 5.82
CA SER A 120 -4.88 -12.70 5.06
C SER A 120 -4.98 -13.26 3.66
N ASP A 121 -3.93 -13.08 2.87
CA ASP A 121 -3.84 -13.67 1.54
C ASP A 121 -4.01 -15.20 1.58
N ALA A 122 -3.29 -15.89 2.44
CA ALA A 122 -3.37 -17.34 2.65
C ALA A 122 -4.00 -17.65 4.02
N VAL A 123 -5.07 -18.46 4.03
CA VAL A 123 -5.75 -18.83 5.29
C VAL A 123 -4.82 -19.53 6.26
N GLU A 124 -3.87 -20.31 5.78
CA GLU A 124 -2.90 -21.08 6.58
C GLU A 124 -2.07 -20.17 7.51
N LEU A 125 -1.78 -18.95 7.09
CA LEU A 125 -1.07 -17.98 7.92
C LEU A 125 -1.91 -17.58 9.14
N MET A 126 -3.18 -17.25 8.93
CA MET A 126 -4.09 -16.89 10.02
C MET A 126 -4.45 -18.11 10.89
N GLU A 127 -4.57 -19.28 10.31
CA GLU A 127 -4.74 -20.51 11.07
C GLU A 127 -3.57 -20.73 12.04
N GLY A 128 -2.32 -20.48 11.59
CA GLY A 128 -1.14 -20.50 12.45
C GLY A 128 -1.19 -19.47 13.59
N MET A 129 -1.64 -18.23 13.30
CA MET A 129 -1.82 -17.20 14.33
C MET A 129 -2.87 -17.61 15.37
N LEU A 130 -3.99 -18.18 14.93
CA LEU A 130 -5.02 -18.68 15.84
C LEU A 130 -4.51 -19.84 16.71
N GLU A 131 -3.67 -20.73 16.16
CA GLU A 131 -3.06 -21.80 16.95
C GLU A 131 -2.10 -21.26 18.01
N ALA A 132 -1.33 -20.20 17.69
CA ALA A 132 -0.51 -19.52 18.69
C ALA A 132 -1.37 -18.89 19.79
N ILE A 133 -2.46 -18.19 19.45
CA ILE A 133 -3.43 -17.66 20.44
C ILE A 133 -4.00 -18.79 21.32
N LYS A 134 -4.34 -19.93 20.74
CA LYS A 134 -4.85 -21.08 21.49
C LYS A 134 -3.80 -21.66 22.44
N ALA A 135 -2.53 -21.73 22.01
CA ALA A 135 -1.45 -22.19 22.88
C ALA A 135 -1.25 -21.27 24.09
N GLU A 136 -1.36 -19.94 23.89
CA GLU A 136 -1.34 -18.99 25.01
C GLU A 136 -2.50 -19.20 25.98
N LEU A 137 -3.70 -19.42 25.47
CA LEU A 137 -4.88 -19.70 26.32
C LEU A 137 -4.79 -21.06 27.03
N GLU A 138 -4.17 -22.06 26.41
CA GLU A 138 -4.02 -23.37 27.01
C GLU A 138 -2.93 -23.41 28.10
N ASP A 139 -1.78 -22.76 27.88
CA ASP A 139 -0.57 -23.06 28.62
C ASP A 139 0.14 -21.88 29.29
N ASN A 140 -0.17 -20.62 28.89
CA ASN A 140 0.50 -19.45 29.44
C ASN A 140 0.27 -19.32 30.97
N PRO A 141 1.36 -19.39 31.81
CA PRO A 141 1.23 -19.37 33.25
C PRO A 141 0.75 -18.02 33.82
N HIS A 142 1.10 -16.91 33.15
CA HIS A 142 0.69 -15.57 33.56
C HIS A 142 -0.82 -15.38 33.38
N LEU A 143 -1.37 -15.85 32.24
CA LEU A 143 -2.82 -15.83 32.00
C LEU A 143 -3.56 -16.77 32.98
N LYS A 144 -3.00 -17.96 33.24
CA LYS A 144 -3.60 -18.91 34.22
C LYS A 144 -3.69 -18.33 35.64
N LEU A 145 -2.71 -17.51 36.04
CA LEU A 145 -2.68 -16.87 37.35
C LEU A 145 -3.76 -15.81 37.48
N ASP A 146 -3.90 -14.95 36.48
CA ASP A 146 -4.75 -13.76 36.58
C ASP A 146 -6.15 -13.93 35.97
N PHE A 147 -6.31 -14.78 34.95
CA PHE A 147 -7.57 -14.98 34.20
C PHE A 147 -7.97 -16.47 34.11
N PRO A 148 -8.05 -17.19 35.23
CA PRO A 148 -8.35 -18.63 35.22
C PRO A 148 -9.71 -18.96 34.56
N GLU A 149 -10.65 -18.02 34.53
CA GLU A 149 -11.97 -18.18 33.91
C GLU A 149 -11.94 -18.06 32.39
N VAL A 150 -10.89 -17.49 31.82
CA VAL A 150 -10.74 -17.27 30.37
C VAL A 150 -9.92 -18.38 29.73
N VAL A 151 -8.88 -18.87 30.42
CA VAL A 151 -7.93 -19.83 29.92
C VAL A 151 -8.48 -21.24 29.74
N GLY A 152 -7.77 -22.06 28.97
CA GLY A 152 -8.13 -23.45 28.69
C GLY A 152 -8.92 -23.62 27.37
N ILE A 153 -9.27 -24.89 27.11
CA ILE A 153 -9.97 -25.28 25.87
C ILE A 153 -11.43 -24.85 25.95
N GLY A 154 -11.86 -24.03 24.99
CA GLY A 154 -13.24 -23.58 24.90
C GLY A 154 -14.18 -24.54 24.17
N LYS A 155 -15.43 -24.08 23.87
CA LYS A 155 -16.49 -24.94 23.31
C LYS A 155 -16.23 -25.40 21.88
N THR A 156 -15.62 -24.57 21.06
CA THR A 156 -15.20 -24.87 19.68
C THR A 156 -13.71 -24.68 19.63
N TRP A 157 -12.95 -25.68 19.22
CA TRP A 157 -11.49 -25.65 19.24
C TRP A 157 -10.96 -26.35 18.00
N ARG A 158 -11.17 -25.68 16.84
CA ARG A 158 -10.81 -26.22 15.52
C ARG A 158 -9.68 -25.41 14.91
N VAL A 159 -8.97 -25.96 13.97
CA VAL A 159 -8.03 -25.21 13.13
C VAL A 159 -8.79 -24.09 12.45
N GLY A 160 -8.29 -22.85 12.55
CA GLY A 160 -8.89 -21.67 11.95
C GLY A 160 -10.18 -21.14 12.59
N GLU A 161 -10.69 -21.76 13.67
CA GLU A 161 -11.88 -21.28 14.36
C GLU A 161 -11.94 -21.77 15.80
N PHE A 162 -12.14 -20.86 16.75
CA PHE A 162 -12.39 -21.26 18.13
C PHE A 162 -13.32 -20.28 18.87
N VAL A 163 -13.86 -20.76 19.97
CA VAL A 163 -14.66 -19.97 20.93
C VAL A 163 -14.06 -20.18 22.31
N SER A 164 -13.59 -19.10 22.93
CA SER A 164 -12.99 -19.11 24.27
C SER A 164 -14.01 -19.41 25.38
N ASN A 165 -13.54 -19.69 26.60
CA ASN A 165 -14.41 -19.98 27.74
C ASN A 165 -15.33 -18.82 28.10
N ASN A 166 -14.91 -17.57 27.92
CA ASN A 166 -15.75 -16.39 28.13
C ASN A 166 -16.64 -16.04 26.90
N GLY A 167 -16.67 -16.91 25.88
CA GLY A 167 -17.63 -16.81 24.76
C GLY A 167 -17.24 -15.86 23.63
N VAL A 168 -15.96 -15.44 23.56
CA VAL A 168 -15.42 -14.71 22.41
C VAL A 168 -15.06 -15.69 21.29
N LYS A 169 -15.51 -15.38 20.08
CA LYS A 169 -15.21 -16.17 18.89
C LYS A 169 -14.11 -15.51 18.09
N ILE A 170 -13.12 -16.29 17.60
CA ILE A 170 -12.16 -15.86 16.59
C ILE A 170 -12.21 -16.83 15.42
N LYS A 171 -12.16 -16.30 14.19
CA LYS A 171 -12.21 -17.11 12.98
C LYS A 171 -11.33 -16.54 11.88
N ALA A 172 -10.52 -17.42 11.27
CA ALA A 172 -9.62 -17.14 10.15
C ALA A 172 -10.29 -17.34 8.79
N PHE A 173 -9.91 -16.52 7.83
CA PHE A 173 -10.28 -16.68 6.43
C PHE A 173 -9.09 -16.32 5.52
N GLY A 174 -9.07 -16.89 4.32
CA GLY A 174 -8.23 -16.42 3.22
C GLY A 174 -8.95 -15.37 2.37
N SER A 175 -8.19 -14.57 1.65
CA SER A 175 -8.72 -13.57 0.72
C SER A 175 -9.63 -14.20 -0.34
N GLY A 176 -10.65 -13.44 -0.80
CA GLY A 176 -11.59 -13.89 -1.82
C GLY A 176 -12.60 -14.98 -1.38
N LYS A 177 -12.55 -15.44 -0.13
CA LYS A 177 -13.51 -16.46 0.36
C LYS A 177 -14.91 -15.86 0.56
N ARG A 178 -15.91 -16.74 0.52
CA ARG A 178 -17.31 -16.36 0.75
C ARG A 178 -17.52 -16.00 2.23
N LEU A 179 -17.83 -14.73 2.52
CA LEU A 179 -18.05 -14.22 3.87
C LEU A 179 -19.53 -14.00 4.20
N ARG A 180 -20.41 -14.02 3.20
CA ARG A 180 -21.86 -13.76 3.43
C ARG A 180 -22.45 -14.78 4.39
N GLY A 181 -23.12 -14.28 5.44
CA GLY A 181 -23.78 -15.11 6.44
C GLY A 181 -22.87 -15.54 7.61
N VAL A 182 -21.65 -15.04 7.70
CA VAL A 182 -20.77 -15.26 8.86
C VAL A 182 -21.41 -14.67 10.11
N ARG A 183 -21.72 -15.54 11.09
CA ARG A 183 -22.32 -15.19 12.37
C ARG A 183 -22.00 -16.22 13.44
N TYR A 184 -22.19 -15.85 14.70
CA TYR A 184 -22.11 -16.74 15.85
C TYR A 184 -23.35 -16.55 16.73
N GLY A 185 -24.31 -17.47 16.64
CA GLY A 185 -25.62 -17.25 17.20
C GLY A 185 -26.29 -16.00 16.61
N VAL A 186 -26.61 -15.04 17.47
CA VAL A 186 -27.14 -13.73 17.08
C VAL A 186 -26.04 -12.70 16.78
N LYS A 187 -24.78 -12.97 17.16
CA LYS A 187 -23.66 -12.05 17.02
C LYS A 187 -23.13 -12.06 15.59
N ARG A 188 -22.79 -10.89 15.08
CA ARG A 188 -22.00 -10.67 13.88
C ARG A 188 -20.57 -10.24 14.25
N PRO A 189 -19.61 -10.32 13.36
CA PRO A 189 -18.27 -9.78 13.61
C PRO A 189 -18.34 -8.30 14.04
N ASP A 190 -17.60 -7.97 15.08
CA ASP A 190 -17.44 -6.61 15.62
C ASP A 190 -16.00 -6.09 15.48
N LEU A 191 -15.05 -6.96 15.06
CA LEU A 191 -13.71 -6.61 14.63
C LEU A 191 -13.31 -7.46 13.43
N VAL A 192 -12.76 -6.81 12.41
CA VAL A 192 -12.09 -7.48 11.28
C VAL A 192 -10.65 -6.99 11.19
N ILE A 193 -9.72 -7.92 11.14
CA ILE A 193 -8.30 -7.68 10.91
C ILE A 193 -7.93 -8.22 9.53
N LEU A 194 -7.43 -7.34 8.66
CA LEU A 194 -6.86 -7.68 7.36
C LEU A 194 -5.34 -7.54 7.50
N ASP A 195 -4.63 -8.66 7.57
CA ASP A 195 -3.18 -8.69 7.74
C ASP A 195 -2.51 -9.29 6.50
N ASP A 196 -1.66 -8.52 5.84
CA ASP A 196 -0.99 -8.88 4.58
C ASP A 196 -1.97 -9.55 3.59
N LEU A 197 -3.07 -8.86 3.27
CA LEU A 197 -4.16 -9.35 2.41
C LEU A 197 -3.72 -9.53 0.95
N GLU A 198 -2.65 -8.89 0.55
CA GLU A 198 -2.14 -8.83 -0.81
C GLU A 198 -0.81 -9.56 -0.93
N ASN A 199 -0.60 -10.21 -2.09
CA ASN A 199 0.65 -10.86 -2.47
C ASN A 199 1.14 -10.38 -3.85
N ASP A 200 2.37 -10.76 -4.22
CA ASP A 200 2.97 -10.39 -5.51
C ASP A 200 2.17 -10.89 -6.73
N THR A 201 1.33 -11.92 -6.55
CA THR A 201 0.51 -12.47 -7.66
C THR A 201 -0.76 -11.66 -7.83
N ASN A 202 -1.50 -11.38 -6.74
CA ASN A 202 -2.79 -10.71 -6.82
C ASN A 202 -2.69 -9.19 -7.04
N VAL A 203 -1.50 -8.58 -6.84
CA VAL A 203 -1.28 -7.17 -7.16
C VAL A 203 -0.83 -6.89 -8.60
N ARG A 204 -0.47 -7.93 -9.38
CA ARG A 204 0.09 -7.74 -10.74
C ARG A 204 -0.91 -7.14 -11.71
N SER A 205 -2.12 -7.69 -11.79
CA SER A 205 -3.09 -7.19 -12.76
C SER A 205 -4.09 -6.25 -12.11
N LYS A 206 -4.48 -5.21 -12.85
CA LYS A 206 -5.50 -4.26 -12.41
C LYS A 206 -6.82 -4.98 -12.09
N ASP A 207 -7.22 -5.95 -12.92
CA ASP A 207 -8.46 -6.71 -12.72
C ASP A 207 -8.46 -7.53 -11.42
N GLN A 208 -7.28 -8.02 -10.99
CA GLN A 208 -7.16 -8.73 -9.70
C GLN A 208 -7.24 -7.76 -8.53
N ARG A 209 -6.57 -6.60 -8.63
CA ARG A 209 -6.67 -5.54 -7.61
C ARG A 209 -8.10 -5.02 -7.47
N ASP A 210 -8.78 -4.75 -8.59
CA ASP A 210 -10.16 -4.28 -8.60
C ASP A 210 -11.11 -5.33 -7.97
N LYS A 211 -11.00 -6.61 -8.33
CA LYS A 211 -11.78 -7.69 -7.72
C LYS A 211 -11.55 -7.86 -6.23
N LEU A 212 -10.30 -7.69 -5.79
CA LEU A 212 -9.97 -7.77 -4.36
C LEU A 212 -10.55 -6.56 -3.61
N GLU A 213 -10.48 -5.36 -4.20
CA GLU A 213 -11.09 -4.16 -3.63
C GLU A 213 -12.61 -4.30 -3.52
N ASP A 214 -13.28 -4.73 -4.60
CA ASP A 214 -14.72 -4.99 -4.59
C ASP A 214 -15.09 -6.01 -3.50
N TRP A 215 -14.30 -7.08 -3.35
CA TRP A 215 -14.53 -8.06 -2.29
C TRP A 215 -14.35 -7.47 -0.89
N VAL A 216 -13.36 -6.61 -0.66
CA VAL A 216 -13.21 -5.89 0.61
C VAL A 216 -14.42 -4.99 0.85
N ASP A 217 -14.82 -4.19 -0.11
CA ASP A 217 -15.88 -3.20 0.04
C ASP A 217 -17.27 -3.83 0.14
N GLU A 218 -17.54 -4.90 -0.61
CA GLU A 218 -18.85 -5.55 -0.64
C GLU A 218 -19.02 -6.67 0.38
N ALA A 219 -17.98 -7.45 0.65
CA ALA A 219 -18.07 -8.61 1.53
C ALA A 219 -17.53 -8.35 2.93
N VAL A 220 -16.31 -7.79 3.05
CA VAL A 220 -15.67 -7.60 4.35
C VAL A 220 -16.34 -6.48 5.14
N LEU A 221 -16.52 -5.29 4.54
CA LEU A 221 -17.11 -4.14 5.23
C LEU A 221 -18.59 -4.33 5.61
N ASN A 222 -19.24 -5.35 5.05
CA ASN A 222 -20.62 -5.71 5.37
C ASN A 222 -20.76 -6.92 6.33
N LEU A 223 -19.66 -7.35 6.97
CA LEU A 223 -19.69 -8.44 7.95
C LEU A 223 -20.40 -8.04 9.25
N GLY A 224 -20.29 -6.79 9.65
CA GLY A 224 -20.80 -6.28 10.91
C GLY A 224 -22.33 -6.25 11.04
N SER A 225 -22.78 -5.78 12.18
CA SER A 225 -24.18 -5.52 12.47
C SER A 225 -24.68 -4.25 11.73
N ALA A 226 -26.01 -4.13 11.58
CA ALA A 226 -26.63 -3.02 10.88
C ALA A 226 -26.46 -1.66 11.59
N ASP A 227 -26.04 -1.68 12.86
CA ASP A 227 -25.75 -0.49 13.67
C ASP A 227 -24.45 0.23 13.27
N GLY A 228 -23.66 -0.40 12.39
CA GLY A 228 -22.38 0.15 11.94
C GLY A 228 -21.26 0.08 12.96
N SER A 229 -21.32 -0.85 13.92
CA SER A 229 -20.36 -1.00 15.02
C SER A 229 -19.06 -1.73 14.63
N LEU A 230 -18.94 -2.25 13.41
CA LEU A 230 -17.77 -3.00 12.94
C LEU A 230 -16.51 -2.15 12.86
N ASP A 231 -15.47 -2.55 13.59
CA ASP A 231 -14.13 -2.03 13.43
C ASP A 231 -13.36 -2.82 12.40
N VAL A 232 -12.57 -2.12 11.57
CA VAL A 232 -11.74 -2.74 10.55
C VAL A 232 -10.31 -2.22 10.67
N LEU A 233 -9.37 -3.12 10.88
CA LEU A 233 -7.95 -2.85 10.89
C LEU A 233 -7.31 -3.51 9.67
N TYR A 234 -6.84 -2.72 8.71
CA TYR A 234 -6.10 -3.18 7.55
C TYR A 234 -4.63 -2.81 7.70
N ILE A 235 -3.78 -3.80 7.90
CA ILE A 235 -2.34 -3.63 8.00
C ILE A 235 -1.63 -4.49 6.96
N GLY A 236 -0.53 -4.00 6.41
CA GLY A 236 0.25 -4.74 5.44
C GLY A 236 1.44 -3.94 4.90
N THR A 237 2.10 -4.53 3.92
CA THR A 237 3.16 -3.86 3.14
C THR A 237 2.60 -3.44 1.79
N ILE A 238 2.95 -2.25 1.30
CA ILE A 238 2.52 -1.78 -0.03
C ILE A 238 3.35 -2.52 -1.09
N LEU A 239 2.71 -3.47 -1.78
CA LEU A 239 3.37 -4.27 -2.81
C LEU A 239 3.26 -3.66 -4.21
N HIS A 240 2.30 -2.75 -4.43
CA HIS A 240 2.06 -2.05 -5.69
C HIS A 240 1.47 -0.66 -5.42
N ASN A 241 1.84 0.35 -6.23
CA ASN A 241 1.34 1.73 -6.06
C ASN A 241 -0.19 1.87 -6.16
N ASP A 242 -0.84 0.93 -6.87
CA ASP A 242 -2.29 0.82 -7.01
C ASP A 242 -2.83 -0.44 -6.31
N SER A 243 -2.20 -0.92 -5.25
CA SER A 243 -2.70 -2.02 -4.41
C SER A 243 -3.92 -1.59 -3.61
N VAL A 244 -4.72 -2.54 -3.11
CA VAL A 244 -5.93 -2.24 -2.32
C VAL A 244 -5.57 -1.43 -1.08
N LEU A 245 -4.51 -1.85 -0.36
CA LEU A 245 -4.00 -1.08 0.78
C LEU A 245 -3.63 0.35 0.38
N SER A 246 -2.90 0.53 -0.74
CA SER A 246 -2.52 1.85 -1.24
C SER A 246 -3.73 2.73 -1.58
N ARG A 247 -4.80 2.13 -2.12
CA ARG A 247 -6.06 2.84 -2.39
C ARG A 247 -6.76 3.26 -1.10
N LYS A 248 -6.84 2.38 -0.09
CA LYS A 248 -7.46 2.68 1.22
C LYS A 248 -6.67 3.76 1.98
N LEU A 249 -5.35 3.79 1.86
CA LEU A 249 -4.49 4.84 2.44
C LEU A 249 -4.74 6.24 1.87
N LYS A 250 -5.34 6.36 0.68
CA LYS A 250 -5.73 7.66 0.07
C LYS A 250 -7.08 8.19 0.59
N LEU A 251 -7.81 7.38 1.35
CA LEU A 251 -9.16 7.70 1.85
C LEU A 251 -9.09 8.13 3.31
N GLY A 252 -9.31 9.41 3.61
CA GLY A 252 -9.18 9.97 4.97
C GLY A 252 -10.02 9.24 6.03
N PHE A 253 -11.21 8.72 5.68
CA PHE A 253 -12.07 7.96 6.60
C PHE A 253 -11.57 6.55 6.94
N TRP A 254 -10.42 6.13 6.37
CA TRP A 254 -9.66 4.94 6.75
C TRP A 254 -8.55 5.24 7.77
N ASN A 255 -8.48 6.43 8.36
CA ASN A 255 -7.43 6.82 9.30
C ASN A 255 -6.04 6.34 8.83
N PRO A 256 -5.56 6.83 7.67
CA PRO A 256 -4.40 6.25 7.01
C PRO A 256 -3.09 6.56 7.73
N LYS A 257 -2.18 5.58 7.78
CA LYS A 257 -0.82 5.77 8.28
C LYS A 257 0.19 4.93 7.50
N VAL A 258 1.34 5.52 7.19
CA VAL A 258 2.43 4.84 6.49
C VAL A 258 3.71 4.95 7.31
N PHE A 259 4.36 3.83 7.54
CA PHE A 259 5.66 3.73 8.20
C PHE A 259 6.72 3.25 7.22
N ARG A 260 7.95 3.69 7.40
CA ARG A 260 9.12 3.33 6.59
C ARG A 260 10.26 2.96 7.53
N SER A 261 11.05 1.93 7.21
CA SER A 261 12.19 1.53 8.03
C SER A 261 13.25 2.64 8.16
N ILE A 262 13.41 3.46 7.12
CA ILE A 262 14.15 4.71 7.16
C ILE A 262 13.15 5.85 6.99
N GLU A 263 12.94 6.63 8.04
CA GLU A 263 12.06 7.80 8.04
C GLU A 263 12.75 9.01 7.38
N GLU A 264 14.04 9.19 7.68
CA GLU A 264 14.90 10.20 7.09
C GLU A 264 16.21 9.55 6.64
N PHE A 265 16.59 9.79 5.40
CA PHE A 265 17.85 9.26 4.85
C PHE A 265 19.06 10.06 5.35
N PRO A 266 20.24 9.43 5.46
CA PRO A 266 21.47 10.13 5.82
C PRO A 266 21.85 11.18 4.76
N GLN A 267 22.47 12.27 5.21
CA GLN A 267 22.90 13.37 4.34
C GLN A 267 23.99 12.99 3.34
N ARG A 268 24.82 11.99 3.68
CA ARG A 268 25.99 11.56 2.90
C ARG A 268 25.70 10.24 2.20
N LEU A 269 24.72 10.26 1.28
CA LEU A 269 24.39 9.08 0.44
C LEU A 269 25.58 8.66 -0.46
N ASP A 270 26.44 9.61 -0.84
CA ASP A 270 27.67 9.32 -1.59
C ASP A 270 28.58 8.32 -0.87
N LEU A 271 28.75 8.41 0.44
CA LEU A 271 29.52 7.44 1.23
C LEU A 271 28.80 6.07 1.32
N TRP A 272 27.48 6.07 1.31
CA TRP A 272 26.72 4.84 1.27
C TRP A 272 26.74 4.16 -0.10
N ASP A 273 26.89 4.92 -1.19
CA ASP A 273 27.10 4.37 -2.53
C ASP A 273 28.52 3.77 -2.67
N GLU A 274 29.54 4.36 -2.02
CA GLU A 274 30.88 3.78 -1.89
C GLU A 274 30.84 2.49 -1.04
N TYR A 275 30.14 2.48 0.10
CA TYR A 275 29.88 1.29 0.90
C TYR A 275 29.23 0.18 0.06
N ALA A 276 28.20 0.51 -0.71
CA ALA A 276 27.51 -0.45 -1.56
C ALA A 276 28.44 -1.02 -2.65
N THR A 277 29.34 -0.20 -3.19
CA THR A 277 30.36 -0.61 -4.17
C THR A 277 31.36 -1.57 -3.55
N LEU A 278 31.88 -1.26 -2.37
CA LEU A 278 32.77 -2.13 -1.62
C LEU A 278 32.07 -3.46 -1.27
N TYR A 279 30.85 -3.38 -0.75
CA TYR A 279 30.08 -4.57 -0.38
C TYR A 279 29.84 -5.54 -1.56
N ARG A 280 29.51 -5.00 -2.75
CA ARG A 280 29.24 -5.82 -3.95
C ARG A 280 30.50 -6.38 -4.59
N ASN A 281 31.61 -5.64 -4.57
CA ASN A 281 32.82 -5.99 -5.30
C ASN A 281 33.87 -6.71 -4.46
N THR A 282 33.75 -6.68 -3.13
CA THR A 282 34.67 -7.34 -2.21
C THR A 282 33.92 -8.26 -1.24
N ASP A 283 33.64 -7.81 -0.03
CA ASP A 283 32.93 -8.55 1.03
C ASP A 283 32.34 -7.60 2.09
N PHE A 284 31.50 -8.17 2.96
CA PHE A 284 30.87 -7.43 4.04
C PHE A 284 31.91 -6.81 5.00
N ASN A 285 32.97 -7.53 5.35
CA ASN A 285 33.95 -7.04 6.34
C ASN A 285 34.64 -5.77 5.85
N THR A 286 35.03 -5.73 4.58
CA THR A 286 35.65 -4.54 3.96
C THR A 286 34.70 -3.34 4.00
N ALA A 287 33.45 -3.54 3.59
CA ALA A 287 32.42 -2.48 3.63
C ALA A 287 32.13 -2.03 5.08
N HIS A 288 32.04 -2.97 6.02
CA HIS A 288 31.82 -2.68 7.45
C HIS A 288 32.97 -1.87 8.06
N GLN A 289 34.23 -2.20 7.74
CA GLN A 289 35.38 -1.39 8.18
C GLN A 289 35.34 0.03 7.61
N PHE A 290 34.93 0.19 6.36
CA PHE A 290 34.71 1.51 5.78
C PHE A 290 33.62 2.27 6.51
N TYR A 291 32.49 1.64 6.81
CA TYR A 291 31.42 2.21 7.59
C TYR A 291 31.89 2.64 8.99
N LEU A 292 32.55 1.75 9.73
CA LEU A 292 33.05 2.07 11.07
C LEU A 292 33.98 3.31 11.09
N LYS A 293 34.85 3.41 10.08
CA LYS A 293 35.76 4.56 9.92
C LYS A 293 35.02 5.88 9.64
N ASN A 294 33.90 5.82 8.97
CA ASN A 294 33.13 6.99 8.51
C ASN A 294 31.78 7.14 9.24
N LYS A 295 31.48 6.33 10.25
CA LYS A 295 30.16 6.16 10.88
C LYS A 295 29.47 7.48 11.20
N VAL A 296 30.17 8.41 11.87
CA VAL A 296 29.59 9.70 12.29
C VAL A 296 29.10 10.53 11.10
N LEU A 297 29.81 10.47 9.97
CA LEU A 297 29.41 11.18 8.73
C LEU A 297 28.31 10.45 8.00
N MET A 298 28.38 9.10 7.98
CA MET A 298 27.43 8.25 7.26
C MET A 298 26.07 8.21 7.95
N ASP A 299 26.02 8.25 9.28
CA ASP A 299 24.75 8.22 10.04
C ASP A 299 24.10 9.61 10.15
N LYS A 300 24.85 10.67 9.82
CA LYS A 300 24.38 12.04 10.04
C LYS A 300 23.07 12.34 9.30
N GLY A 301 22.05 12.73 10.08
CA GLY A 301 20.72 13.08 9.58
C GLY A 301 19.81 11.90 9.30
N ALA A 302 20.27 10.66 9.52
CA ALA A 302 19.42 9.48 9.37
C ALA A 302 18.46 9.35 10.56
N LYS A 303 17.23 8.85 10.28
CA LYS A 303 16.27 8.45 11.29
C LYS A 303 15.70 7.09 10.91
N VAL A 304 16.01 6.08 11.71
CA VAL A 304 15.55 4.71 11.56
C VAL A 304 14.32 4.48 12.42
N LEU A 305 13.32 3.77 11.90
CA LEU A 305 12.07 3.50 12.61
C LEU A 305 12.28 2.64 13.86
N TRP A 306 13.11 1.59 13.76
CA TRP A 306 13.42 0.65 14.86
C TRP A 306 14.88 0.20 14.77
N ASP A 307 15.79 1.03 15.28
CA ASP A 307 17.24 0.83 15.17
C ASP A 307 17.74 -0.41 15.92
N GLU A 308 17.09 -0.76 17.04
CA GLU A 308 17.41 -1.94 17.83
C GLU A 308 17.11 -3.26 17.10
N ALA A 309 16.16 -3.24 16.18
CA ALA A 309 15.81 -4.42 15.36
C ALA A 309 16.60 -4.50 14.06
N LYS A 310 16.79 -3.34 13.43
CA LYS A 310 17.53 -3.20 12.16
C LYS A 310 18.28 -1.88 12.17
N SER A 311 19.58 -1.96 12.35
CA SER A 311 20.45 -0.77 12.30
C SER A 311 20.41 -0.09 10.94
N LEU A 312 20.84 1.18 10.87
CA LEU A 312 20.99 1.88 9.60
C LEU A 312 21.91 1.11 8.63
N GLU A 313 22.99 0.50 9.14
CA GLU A 313 23.90 -0.31 8.29
C GLU A 313 23.18 -1.52 7.71
N ASP A 314 22.39 -2.27 8.49
CA ASP A 314 21.61 -3.41 8.00
C ASP A 314 20.62 -2.99 6.91
N LEU A 315 19.95 -1.87 7.10
CA LEU A 315 19.00 -1.33 6.12
C LEU A 315 19.70 -0.89 4.83
N MET A 316 20.83 -0.22 4.94
CA MET A 316 21.59 0.22 3.78
C MET A 316 22.29 -0.94 3.05
N LYS A 317 22.64 -2.00 3.77
CA LYS A 317 23.08 -3.28 3.18
C LYS A 317 21.96 -3.91 2.35
N LEU A 318 20.73 -4.03 2.89
CA LEU A 318 19.57 -4.50 2.11
C LEU A 318 19.31 -3.64 0.87
N ARG A 319 19.48 -2.32 0.99
CA ARG A 319 19.41 -1.39 -0.16
C ARG A 319 20.50 -1.69 -1.21
N ALA A 320 21.71 -1.99 -0.77
CA ALA A 320 22.82 -2.35 -1.66
C ALA A 320 22.59 -3.69 -2.34
N GLU A 321 21.99 -4.68 -1.68
CA GLU A 321 21.69 -6.00 -2.22
C GLU A 321 20.61 -5.94 -3.31
N ASN A 322 19.48 -5.31 -3.00
CA ASN A 322 18.37 -5.18 -3.94
C ASN A 322 17.53 -3.93 -3.65
N LEU A 323 17.76 -2.88 -4.41
CA LEU A 323 17.08 -1.59 -4.26
C LEU A 323 15.57 -1.69 -4.46
N LYS A 324 15.08 -2.52 -5.41
CA LYS A 324 13.65 -2.72 -5.67
C LYS A 324 12.97 -3.38 -4.48
N ALA A 325 13.52 -4.49 -4.00
CA ALA A 325 13.00 -5.19 -2.83
C ALA A 325 13.05 -4.28 -1.58
N PHE A 326 14.13 -3.54 -1.39
CA PHE A 326 14.28 -2.59 -0.30
C PHE A 326 13.20 -1.49 -0.34
N ASN A 327 12.99 -0.86 -1.50
CA ASN A 327 11.96 0.17 -1.65
C ASN A 327 10.56 -0.37 -1.34
N LYS A 328 10.23 -1.58 -1.83
CA LYS A 328 8.94 -2.22 -1.59
C LYS A 328 8.77 -2.63 -0.13
N GLU A 329 9.69 -3.45 0.39
CA GLU A 329 9.53 -4.14 1.68
C GLU A 329 9.90 -3.27 2.90
N GLN A 330 10.83 -2.31 2.73
CA GLN A 330 11.31 -1.48 3.84
C GLN A 330 10.78 -0.04 3.80
N LEU A 331 10.47 0.49 2.61
CA LEU A 331 10.02 1.88 2.49
C LEU A 331 8.54 2.02 2.13
N ASN A 332 7.80 0.92 1.92
CA ASN A 332 6.43 0.97 1.42
C ASN A 332 6.30 1.83 0.14
N ASN A 333 7.31 1.77 -0.72
CA ASN A 333 7.42 2.52 -1.96
C ASN A 333 7.82 1.57 -3.11
N PRO A 334 6.89 0.71 -3.58
CA PRO A 334 7.18 -0.21 -4.67
C PRO A 334 7.43 0.58 -5.95
N ARG A 335 8.69 0.58 -6.41
CA ARG A 335 9.06 1.10 -7.73
C ARG A 335 9.35 -0.09 -8.64
N SER A 336 8.88 -0.06 -9.89
CA SER A 336 9.31 -1.05 -10.89
C SER A 336 10.75 -0.75 -11.30
N GLU A 337 11.53 -1.79 -11.63
CA GLU A 337 12.90 -1.60 -12.16
C GLU A 337 12.91 -0.84 -13.47
N ASN A 338 11.81 -0.94 -14.21
CA ASN A 338 11.62 -0.31 -15.51
C ASN A 338 10.89 1.04 -15.41
N GLN A 339 10.62 1.54 -14.19
CA GLN A 339 9.92 2.82 -14.03
C GLN A 339 10.82 3.96 -14.51
N ILE A 340 10.45 4.55 -15.64
CA ILE A 340 11.18 5.64 -16.28
C ILE A 340 10.90 6.98 -15.57
N PHE A 341 9.65 7.16 -15.10
CA PHE A 341 9.24 8.42 -14.48
C PHE A 341 8.98 8.24 -12.98
N SER A 342 9.47 9.15 -12.16
CA SER A 342 9.19 9.21 -10.72
C SER A 342 8.47 10.51 -10.38
N LEU A 343 7.69 10.54 -9.31
CA LEU A 343 6.96 11.75 -8.89
C LEU A 343 7.93 12.91 -8.60
N ASP A 344 9.08 12.60 -8.01
CA ASP A 344 10.12 13.57 -7.69
C ASP A 344 10.90 14.06 -8.94
N GLY A 345 10.84 13.31 -10.04
CA GLY A 345 11.45 13.68 -11.32
C GLY A 345 10.48 14.40 -12.27
N ILE A 346 9.20 14.56 -11.90
CA ILE A 346 8.23 15.32 -12.70
C ILE A 346 8.20 16.76 -12.20
N ASN A 347 8.43 17.71 -13.10
CA ASN A 347 8.36 19.13 -12.77
C ASN A 347 6.91 19.60 -12.75
N PHE A 348 6.52 20.34 -11.70
CA PHE A 348 5.18 20.87 -11.54
C PHE A 348 5.13 22.40 -11.58
N TYR A 349 4.01 22.92 -12.06
CA TYR A 349 3.66 24.32 -11.91
C TYR A 349 2.34 24.46 -11.15
N ASP A 350 2.15 25.55 -10.42
CA ASP A 350 0.90 25.84 -9.71
C ASP A 350 -0.01 26.73 -10.57
N ASP A 351 0.52 27.81 -11.15
CA ASP A 351 -0.19 28.69 -12.08
C ASP A 351 0.45 28.63 -13.46
N LEU A 352 -0.38 28.55 -14.50
CA LEU A 352 0.08 28.53 -15.89
C LEU A 352 0.76 29.87 -16.22
N PRO A 353 2.05 29.88 -16.58
CA PRO A 353 2.73 31.15 -16.90
C PRO A 353 2.20 31.76 -18.21
N ALA A 354 2.72 32.93 -18.57
CA ALA A 354 2.42 33.53 -19.86
C ALA A 354 2.89 32.61 -21.00
N ILE A 355 1.95 32.16 -21.81
CA ILE A 355 2.16 31.25 -22.94
C ILE A 355 2.10 32.04 -24.24
N ASN A 356 3.14 31.89 -25.04
CA ASN A 356 3.22 32.56 -26.34
C ASN A 356 2.45 31.83 -27.45
N GLN A 357 2.49 30.49 -27.44
CA GLN A 357 1.91 29.64 -28.47
C GLN A 357 1.47 28.31 -27.85
N TYR A 358 0.30 27.82 -28.31
CA TYR A 358 -0.22 26.50 -27.94
C TYR A 358 -0.15 25.52 -29.11
N TYR A 359 0.08 24.25 -28.79
CA TYR A 359 0.09 23.14 -29.73
C TYR A 359 -0.84 22.06 -29.19
N MET A 360 -1.58 21.37 -30.04
CA MET A 360 -2.49 20.30 -29.66
C MET A 360 -2.10 19.02 -30.38
N TYR A 361 -2.03 17.94 -29.65
CA TYR A 361 -1.87 16.60 -30.21
C TYR A 361 -3.07 15.74 -29.86
N ILE A 362 -3.52 14.92 -30.80
CA ILE A 362 -4.68 14.07 -30.67
C ILE A 362 -4.28 12.64 -31.04
N ASP A 363 -4.37 11.73 -30.08
CA ASP A 363 -4.31 10.28 -30.28
C ASP A 363 -5.73 9.73 -30.16
N PRO A 364 -6.42 9.48 -31.29
CA PRO A 364 -7.80 9.00 -31.27
C PRO A 364 -7.81 7.48 -30.99
N ALA A 365 -8.77 7.01 -30.20
CA ALA A 365 -9.00 5.59 -29.94
C ALA A 365 -9.17 4.80 -31.25
N GLY A 366 -8.59 3.61 -31.32
CA GLY A 366 -8.74 2.70 -32.47
C GLY A 366 -10.17 2.17 -32.60
N GLU A 367 -10.67 1.98 -33.85
CA GLU A 367 -12.06 1.53 -34.11
C GLU A 367 -12.42 0.12 -33.57
N LYS A 368 -11.43 -0.69 -33.19
CA LYS A 368 -11.61 -2.10 -32.88
C LYS A 368 -11.80 -2.44 -31.41
N ALA A 369 -11.51 -1.53 -30.50
CA ALA A 369 -11.64 -1.82 -29.06
C ALA A 369 -12.66 -0.89 -28.39
N LYS A 370 -13.68 -1.47 -27.79
CA LYS A 370 -14.69 -0.73 -26.98
C LYS A 370 -14.12 -0.07 -25.72
N SER A 371 -12.82 -0.20 -25.46
CA SER A 371 -12.14 0.22 -24.25
C SER A 371 -10.96 1.18 -24.46
N ASP A 372 -10.62 1.60 -25.68
CA ASP A 372 -9.49 2.47 -25.93
C ASP A 372 -9.81 3.92 -25.62
N PHE A 373 -8.86 4.59 -24.96
CA PHE A 373 -8.99 6.01 -24.66
C PHE A 373 -8.59 6.86 -25.86
N THR A 374 -9.34 7.95 -26.06
CA THR A 374 -8.87 9.08 -26.85
C THR A 374 -8.08 9.99 -25.93
N ALA A 375 -6.83 10.29 -26.29
CA ALA A 375 -5.99 11.22 -25.56
C ALA A 375 -5.81 12.52 -26.38
N ILE A 376 -6.02 13.66 -25.72
CA ILE A 376 -5.82 14.99 -26.30
C ILE A 376 -4.93 15.77 -25.34
N THR A 377 -3.77 16.20 -25.83
CA THR A 377 -2.83 16.99 -25.04
C THR A 377 -2.63 18.35 -25.67
N ILE A 378 -2.67 19.42 -24.85
CA ILE A 378 -2.30 20.78 -25.26
C ILE A 378 -1.10 21.20 -24.45
N ILE A 379 -0.01 21.53 -25.14
CA ILE A 379 1.18 22.13 -24.57
C ILE A 379 1.29 23.58 -24.96
N GLY A 380 1.81 24.39 -24.04
CA GLY A 380 2.09 25.79 -24.27
C GLY A 380 3.58 26.09 -24.12
N LYS A 381 4.17 26.86 -25.06
CA LYS A 381 5.57 27.28 -24.94
C LYS A 381 5.66 28.57 -24.11
N GLY A 382 6.23 28.45 -22.91
CA GLY A 382 6.56 29.56 -22.04
C GLY A 382 8.05 29.93 -22.04
N ALA A 383 8.47 30.79 -21.12
CA ALA A 383 9.85 31.28 -21.08
C ALA A 383 10.88 30.21 -20.71
N LYS A 384 10.52 29.29 -19.79
CA LYS A 384 11.44 28.23 -19.32
C LYS A 384 11.36 26.92 -20.09
N GLY A 385 10.23 26.65 -20.77
CA GLY A 385 10.03 25.39 -21.45
C GLY A 385 8.57 25.21 -21.89
N PHE A 386 8.12 23.96 -21.92
CA PHE A 386 6.77 23.57 -22.30
C PHE A 386 5.92 23.25 -21.08
N TYR A 387 4.69 23.70 -21.09
CA TYR A 387 3.72 23.54 -20.01
C TYR A 387 2.51 22.77 -20.55
N VAL A 388 2.13 21.67 -19.90
CA VAL A 388 0.91 20.95 -20.28
C VAL A 388 -0.29 21.74 -19.76
N ALA A 389 -0.93 22.47 -20.67
CA ALA A 389 -2.08 23.30 -20.33
C ALA A 389 -3.37 22.48 -20.17
N GLU A 390 -3.50 21.39 -20.95
CA GLU A 390 -4.67 20.48 -20.89
C GLU A 390 -4.25 19.06 -21.21
N SER A 391 -4.82 18.08 -20.51
CA SER A 391 -4.69 16.67 -20.81
C SER A 391 -6.03 15.97 -20.60
N ILE A 392 -6.65 15.54 -21.70
CA ILE A 392 -7.94 14.84 -21.70
C ILE A 392 -7.72 13.40 -22.11
N VAL A 393 -8.08 12.46 -21.22
CA VAL A 393 -7.98 11.02 -21.48
C VAL A 393 -9.33 10.39 -21.18
N LYS A 394 -10.11 10.10 -22.22
CA LYS A 394 -11.49 9.62 -22.09
C LYS A 394 -11.88 8.69 -23.24
N ILE A 395 -12.80 7.79 -22.96
CA ILE A 395 -13.49 7.03 -24.02
C ILE A 395 -14.53 7.96 -24.64
N LEU A 396 -14.28 8.43 -25.86
CA LEU A 396 -15.10 9.39 -26.53
C LEU A 396 -15.64 8.84 -27.87
N LYS A 397 -16.92 9.13 -28.17
CA LYS A 397 -17.47 8.89 -29.50
C LYS A 397 -16.97 9.98 -30.47
N ALA A 398 -16.87 9.66 -31.77
CA ALA A 398 -16.33 10.56 -32.80
C ALA A 398 -16.95 11.99 -32.80
N GLN A 399 -18.26 12.10 -32.62
CA GLN A 399 -18.91 13.42 -32.50
C GLN A 399 -18.48 14.21 -31.27
N SER A 400 -18.24 13.51 -30.13
CA SER A 400 -17.76 14.15 -28.91
C SER A 400 -16.30 14.60 -29.05
N ILE A 401 -15.45 13.82 -29.75
CA ILE A 401 -14.07 14.20 -30.06
C ILE A 401 -14.09 15.51 -30.88
N ILE A 402 -14.87 15.58 -31.97
CA ILE A 402 -14.99 16.78 -32.81
C ILE A 402 -15.40 17.98 -31.95
N LYS A 403 -16.48 17.88 -31.18
CA LYS A 403 -16.96 18.97 -30.32
C LYS A 403 -15.88 19.43 -29.30
N THR A 404 -15.15 18.49 -28.71
CA THR A 404 -14.07 18.79 -27.76
C THR A 404 -12.96 19.56 -28.45
N ILE A 405 -12.49 19.12 -29.62
CA ILE A 405 -11.42 19.80 -30.38
C ILE A 405 -11.81 21.24 -30.74
N PHE A 406 -13.05 21.46 -31.23
CA PHE A 406 -13.52 22.81 -31.54
C PHE A 406 -13.57 23.72 -30.29
N ASN A 407 -14.01 23.21 -29.14
CA ASN A 407 -14.04 23.99 -27.92
C ASN A 407 -12.62 24.33 -27.45
N LEU A 408 -11.70 23.35 -27.48
CA LEU A 408 -10.29 23.58 -27.13
C LEU A 408 -9.63 24.59 -28.08
N GLN A 409 -9.88 24.50 -29.39
CA GLN A 409 -9.34 25.46 -30.34
C GLN A 409 -9.85 26.89 -30.11
N LYS A 410 -11.12 27.06 -29.74
CA LYS A 410 -11.66 28.38 -29.37
C LYS A 410 -10.96 28.97 -28.14
N ASN A 411 -10.67 28.13 -27.16
CA ASN A 411 -10.07 28.56 -25.89
C ASN A 411 -8.56 28.84 -26.01
N TYR A 412 -7.82 27.91 -26.62
CA TYR A 412 -6.36 27.95 -26.67
C TYR A 412 -5.77 28.54 -27.92
N LYS A 413 -6.56 28.64 -29.03
CA LYS A 413 -6.12 29.15 -30.34
C LYS A 413 -4.80 28.52 -30.79
N CYS A 414 -4.72 27.17 -30.72
CA CYS A 414 -3.54 26.41 -31.05
C CYS A 414 -3.01 26.76 -32.43
N ARG A 415 -1.69 26.97 -32.54
CA ARG A 415 -1.01 27.25 -33.81
C ARG A 415 -0.95 26.02 -34.71
N LEU A 416 -0.92 24.84 -34.15
CA LEU A 416 -0.90 23.58 -34.87
C LEU A 416 -1.74 22.55 -34.08
N ILE A 417 -2.49 21.74 -34.82
CA ILE A 417 -3.23 20.59 -34.29
C ILE A 417 -2.73 19.35 -35.05
N GLU A 418 -1.97 18.52 -34.41
CA GLU A 418 -1.53 17.23 -34.97
C GLU A 418 -2.48 16.12 -34.58
N ILE A 419 -2.78 15.24 -35.52
CA ILE A 419 -3.63 14.06 -35.33
C ILE A 419 -2.85 12.86 -35.77
N GLU A 420 -2.75 11.85 -34.92
CA GLU A 420 -2.20 10.57 -35.33
C GLU A 420 -3.06 9.91 -36.39
N THR A 421 -2.44 9.47 -37.47
CA THR A 421 -3.15 8.94 -38.66
C THR A 421 -2.83 7.48 -38.94
N ASN A 422 -2.21 6.76 -37.97
CA ASN A 422 -1.93 5.35 -38.07
C ASN A 422 -3.22 4.53 -38.01
N GLY A 423 -3.37 3.50 -38.84
CA GLY A 423 -4.39 2.45 -38.63
C GLY A 423 -5.84 2.79 -38.88
N GLY A 424 -6.18 3.77 -39.78
CA GLY A 424 -7.56 4.06 -40.14
C GLY A 424 -8.14 5.36 -39.59
N GLN A 425 -7.39 6.05 -38.74
CA GLN A 425 -7.78 7.32 -38.10
C GLN A 425 -7.81 8.53 -39.06
N PHE A 426 -7.47 8.30 -40.30
CA PHE A 426 -7.54 9.29 -41.38
C PHE A 426 -8.95 9.94 -41.55
N PHE A 427 -10.02 9.21 -41.26
CA PHE A 427 -11.38 9.70 -41.34
C PHE A 427 -11.66 10.84 -40.35
N LEU A 428 -11.12 10.81 -39.15
CA LEU A 428 -11.31 11.86 -38.14
C LEU A 428 -10.77 13.21 -38.68
N LYS A 429 -9.56 13.19 -39.27
CA LYS A 429 -8.96 14.39 -39.85
C LYS A 429 -9.85 14.97 -40.95
N LYS A 430 -10.39 14.14 -41.86
CA LYS A 430 -11.29 14.57 -42.94
C LYS A 430 -12.57 15.20 -42.39
N TRP A 431 -13.21 14.58 -41.41
CA TRP A 431 -14.41 15.12 -40.76
C TRP A 431 -14.14 16.45 -40.04
N LEU A 432 -13.00 16.61 -39.41
CA LEU A 432 -12.63 17.88 -38.79
C LEU A 432 -12.41 18.97 -39.84
N GLN A 433 -11.83 18.66 -40.99
CA GLN A 433 -11.67 19.60 -42.10
C GLN A 433 -13.03 20.05 -42.66
N GLU A 434 -13.94 19.09 -42.90
CA GLU A 434 -15.32 19.41 -43.39
C GLU A 434 -16.05 20.28 -42.37
N LYS A 435 -16.02 19.93 -41.08
CA LYS A 435 -16.67 20.70 -40.01
C LYS A 435 -16.02 22.08 -39.79
N SER A 436 -14.70 22.20 -40.00
CA SER A 436 -14.00 23.49 -39.96
C SER A 436 -14.55 24.45 -41.04
N LEU A 437 -14.74 23.95 -42.25
CA LEU A 437 -15.32 24.73 -43.35
C LEU A 437 -16.79 25.12 -43.07
N GLU A 438 -17.61 24.19 -42.57
CA GLU A 438 -19.00 24.44 -42.23
C GLU A 438 -19.19 25.47 -41.09
N SER A 439 -18.33 25.42 -40.08
CA SER A 439 -18.47 26.25 -38.88
C SER A 439 -17.76 27.59 -38.94
N GLY A 440 -16.94 27.83 -39.98
CA GLY A 440 -16.09 29.01 -40.09
C GLY A 440 -14.96 29.09 -39.02
N VAL A 441 -14.74 28.05 -38.25
CA VAL A 441 -13.65 27.97 -37.26
C VAL A 441 -12.44 27.33 -37.91
N PHE A 442 -11.36 28.08 -38.05
CA PHE A 442 -10.13 27.57 -38.62
C PHE A 442 -9.43 26.58 -37.68
N LEU A 443 -9.18 25.36 -38.16
CA LEU A 443 -8.40 24.34 -37.53
C LEU A 443 -7.09 24.11 -38.29
N PRO A 444 -5.91 24.45 -37.73
CA PRO A 444 -4.61 24.24 -38.38
C PRO A 444 -4.18 22.76 -38.27
N LEU A 445 -4.86 21.88 -39.01
CA LEU A 445 -4.76 20.42 -38.90
C LEU A 445 -3.59 19.84 -39.69
N ARG A 446 -2.78 19.03 -39.06
CA ARG A 446 -1.71 18.21 -39.65
C ARG A 446 -1.87 16.75 -39.28
N GLY A 447 -1.79 15.83 -40.22
CA GLY A 447 -1.69 14.39 -39.90
C GLY A 447 -0.25 14.01 -39.62
N LYS A 448 -0.03 13.17 -38.62
CA LYS A 448 1.29 12.67 -38.24
C LYS A 448 1.28 11.14 -38.28
N ASN A 449 2.20 10.57 -39.05
CA ASN A 449 2.50 9.14 -38.99
C ASN A 449 3.73 8.95 -38.11
N ASN A 450 3.60 8.19 -37.05
CA ASN A 450 4.69 7.89 -36.15
C ASN A 450 5.48 6.68 -36.68
N SER A 451 6.78 6.89 -36.94
CA SER A 451 7.73 5.85 -37.35
C SER A 451 8.58 5.32 -36.18
N VAL A 452 8.63 6.05 -35.08
CA VAL A 452 9.33 5.68 -33.82
C VAL A 452 8.39 4.86 -32.95
N SER A 453 8.92 3.88 -32.24
CA SER A 453 8.09 3.06 -31.33
C SER A 453 7.45 3.92 -30.25
N LYS A 454 6.25 3.51 -29.79
CA LYS A 454 5.53 4.20 -28.71
C LYS A 454 6.38 4.29 -27.44
N PHE A 455 7.10 3.21 -27.13
CA PHE A 455 8.01 3.15 -25.98
C PHE A 455 9.09 4.24 -26.05
N GLU A 456 9.83 4.32 -27.15
CA GLU A 456 10.91 5.30 -27.32
C GLU A 456 10.42 6.74 -27.29
N ARG A 457 9.22 7.01 -27.83
CA ARG A 457 8.62 8.35 -27.78
C ARG A 457 8.31 8.76 -26.35
N ILE A 458 7.68 7.87 -25.56
CA ILE A 458 7.34 8.15 -24.17
C ILE A 458 8.61 8.26 -23.32
N GLU A 459 9.58 7.35 -23.52
CA GLU A 459 10.85 7.38 -22.81
C GLU A 459 11.59 8.71 -22.99
N SER A 460 11.52 9.29 -24.20
CA SER A 460 12.18 10.57 -24.48
C SER A 460 11.69 11.75 -23.63
N LEU A 461 10.48 11.65 -23.05
CA LEU A 461 9.97 12.65 -22.11
C LEU A 461 10.80 12.73 -20.83
N SER A 462 11.49 11.65 -20.44
CA SER A 462 12.34 11.65 -19.24
C SER A 462 13.42 12.73 -19.32
N LEU A 463 14.04 12.86 -20.49
CA LEU A 463 15.06 13.86 -20.73
C LEU A 463 14.52 15.30 -20.63
N ALA A 464 13.27 15.51 -21.12
CA ALA A 464 12.63 16.83 -21.02
C ALA A 464 12.27 17.20 -19.57
N PHE A 465 11.94 16.22 -18.73
CA PHE A 465 11.75 16.44 -17.28
C PHE A 465 13.09 16.68 -16.57
N GLU A 466 14.12 15.87 -16.85
CA GLU A 466 15.47 16.02 -16.26
C GLU A 466 16.09 17.39 -16.57
N ASN A 467 15.85 17.92 -17.76
CA ASN A 467 16.34 19.23 -18.19
C ASN A 467 15.46 20.39 -17.71
N GLU A 468 14.41 20.14 -16.92
CA GLU A 468 13.43 21.16 -16.47
C GLU A 468 12.79 21.90 -17.66
N GLU A 469 12.58 21.22 -18.79
CA GLU A 469 11.97 21.79 -20.01
C GLU A 469 10.48 21.45 -20.14
N LEU A 470 9.96 20.51 -19.35
CA LEU A 470 8.57 20.06 -19.38
C LEU A 470 7.94 20.13 -17.98
N PHE A 471 6.75 20.77 -17.89
CA PHE A 471 6.05 21.04 -16.65
C PHE A 471 4.60 20.56 -16.71
N LEU A 472 4.12 19.88 -15.66
CA LEU A 472 2.75 19.43 -15.48
C LEU A 472 2.03 20.22 -14.39
N HIS A 473 0.69 20.25 -14.45
CA HIS A 473 -0.12 20.70 -13.32
C HIS A 473 -0.58 19.51 -12.48
N LYS A 474 -0.57 19.65 -11.15
CA LYS A 474 -0.94 18.57 -10.20
C LYS A 474 -2.34 17.98 -10.40
N SER A 475 -3.27 18.74 -11.01
CA SER A 475 -4.61 18.25 -11.33
C SER A 475 -4.67 17.26 -12.50
N GLN A 476 -3.59 17.10 -13.27
CA GLN A 476 -3.53 16.21 -14.43
C GLN A 476 -3.27 14.75 -13.97
N THR A 477 -4.07 14.28 -13.03
CA THR A 477 -3.86 13.03 -12.31
C THR A 477 -3.79 11.80 -13.21
N MET A 478 -4.58 11.75 -14.28
CA MET A 478 -4.57 10.62 -15.21
C MET A 478 -3.24 10.53 -15.99
N LEU A 479 -2.73 11.65 -16.51
CA LEU A 479 -1.44 11.71 -17.18
C LEU A 479 -0.30 11.34 -16.21
N ILE A 480 -0.30 11.93 -15.03
CA ILE A 480 0.71 11.65 -13.99
C ILE A 480 0.71 10.15 -13.62
N ASN A 481 -0.47 9.56 -13.39
CA ASN A 481 -0.55 8.14 -13.04
C ASN A 481 -0.03 7.24 -14.18
N GLN A 482 -0.38 7.52 -15.43
CA GLN A 482 0.10 6.73 -16.57
C GLN A 482 1.62 6.88 -16.78
N LEU A 483 2.21 8.06 -16.54
CA LEU A 483 3.66 8.25 -16.53
C LEU A 483 4.33 7.41 -15.42
N LEU A 484 3.80 7.46 -14.19
CA LEU A 484 4.34 6.71 -13.06
C LEU A 484 4.21 5.18 -13.22
N GLU A 485 3.23 4.71 -13.99
CA GLU A 485 3.02 3.29 -14.27
C GLU A 485 3.82 2.81 -15.51
N PHE A 486 4.31 3.72 -16.35
CA PHE A 486 5.04 3.36 -17.58
C PHE A 486 6.41 2.72 -17.26
N PRO A 487 6.83 1.63 -17.95
CA PRO A 487 6.16 1.00 -19.11
C PRO A 487 5.21 -0.14 -18.77
N GLU A 488 5.03 -0.50 -17.51
CA GLU A 488 4.25 -1.67 -17.07
C GLU A 488 2.74 -1.39 -16.92
N GLY A 489 2.34 -0.12 -17.08
CA GLY A 489 0.96 0.32 -17.00
C GLY A 489 0.06 -0.29 -18.08
N LYS A 490 -1.23 -0.50 -17.77
CA LYS A 490 -2.22 -1.00 -18.74
C LYS A 490 -2.49 0.00 -19.87
N ASN A 491 -2.41 1.28 -19.59
CA ASN A 491 -2.68 2.38 -20.51
C ASN A 491 -1.51 3.36 -20.49
N ASP A 492 -1.12 3.80 -21.66
CA ASP A 492 -0.04 4.75 -21.89
C ASP A 492 -0.42 5.83 -22.95
N ASP A 493 -1.75 5.98 -23.15
CA ASP A 493 -2.28 6.90 -24.18
C ASP A 493 -2.01 8.37 -23.84
N ALA A 494 -2.07 8.75 -22.55
CA ALA A 494 -1.78 10.11 -22.12
C ALA A 494 -0.29 10.48 -22.28
N PRO A 495 0.69 9.65 -21.81
CA PRO A 495 2.10 9.86 -22.09
C PRO A 495 2.43 9.91 -23.59
N ASP A 496 1.82 9.04 -24.40
CA ASP A 496 2.04 9.01 -25.83
C ASP A 496 1.51 10.28 -26.52
N SER A 497 0.31 10.73 -26.13
CA SER A 497 -0.24 12.00 -26.60
C SER A 497 0.63 13.19 -26.18
N LEU A 498 1.23 13.16 -24.99
CA LEU A 498 2.17 14.18 -24.53
C LEU A 498 3.46 14.16 -25.35
N ALA A 499 4.01 12.98 -25.61
CA ALA A 499 5.22 12.83 -26.44
C ALA A 499 4.99 13.23 -27.90
N GLY A 500 3.75 13.16 -28.35
CA GLY A 500 3.35 13.63 -29.69
C GLY A 500 3.23 15.15 -29.79
N ALA A 501 2.90 15.82 -28.69
CA ALA A 501 2.60 17.25 -28.63
C ALA A 501 3.87 18.12 -28.67
#